data_434f95eb6269312980b1ce2565742777
#
_entry.id   434f95eb6269312980b1ce2565742777
#
_cell.length_a   1.000
_cell.length_b   1.000
_cell.length_c   1.000
_cell.angle_alpha   90.00
_cell.angle_beta   90.00
_cell.angle_gamma   90.00
#
_symmetry.space_group_name_H-M   'P 1'
#
loop_
_entity.id
_entity.type
_entity.pdbx_description
1 polymer ?
#
loop_
_entity_poly.entity_id
_entity_poly.type
_entity_poly.pdbx_seq_one_letter_code
_entity_poly.pdbx_strand_id
1 'polypeptide(L)'
;MSRYYAIFKDIKKLGQLSTQTIPDMNLERTPPGRTQGQEEGLMKKIRIAIVGVGNCASSLIQGIRYYESEGANTAIGLMHPKIGPYTASDVEVAAAFDVDARKVGKDLSEAIFSQPNCCMNIVSDCPPTGVIVQMGAPLDGISSHMRDYSGAETFVLSGEKELERKEIVSILKESKSEIMLNYLPVGSELATAFYVECALEARLGVINNIPVFVASNEKWVNRFKDAGLPLIGDDIKSQLGATIVHRVLAHLLSNRGVKIDNTYQLNVGGNTDFLNMLNRDRLKSKKISKTEAVQAVITNRLPDAQIHVGPSDYVPWLKDNKICFVRIDGRIFGNVPINLELRLSVEDSPNSAGVVIDAIRCCKLAMERGVSGVLEGPSAYFMKKPRTQFSDDQAFDLTEAFISSHS
;
A
#
# COMPACT_ATOMS: atom_id res chain seq x y z
N MET A 1 -28.78 -1.75 23.24
CA MET A 1 -28.97 -0.42 23.90
C MET A 1 -28.25 -0.24 25.25
N SER A 2 -27.46 -1.18 25.72
CA SER A 2 -26.85 -1.12 27.07
C SER A 2 -25.39 -0.62 27.17
N ARG A 3 -24.68 -0.43 26.08
CA ARG A 3 -23.25 -0.02 26.09
C ARG A 3 -23.01 1.49 25.85
N TYR A 4 -24.01 2.22 25.36
CA TYR A 4 -23.85 3.68 25.11
C TYR A 4 -24.12 4.56 26.35
N TYR A 5 -24.73 4.00 27.40
CA TYR A 5 -25.03 4.76 28.62
C TYR A 5 -23.87 4.85 29.62
N ALA A 6 -22.86 4.00 29.48
CA ALA A 6 -21.71 3.99 30.40
C ALA A 6 -20.68 5.11 30.11
N ILE A 7 -20.55 5.51 28.86
CA ILE A 7 -19.53 6.50 28.44
C ILE A 7 -19.90 7.93 28.84
N PHE A 8 -21.20 8.27 28.95
CA PHE A 8 -21.63 9.62 29.32
C PHE A 8 -21.55 9.94 30.84
N LYS A 9 -21.36 8.97 31.69
CA LYS A 9 -21.27 9.19 33.15
C LYS A 9 -19.90 9.62 33.65
N ASP A 10 -18.84 9.28 32.91
CA ASP A 10 -17.46 9.60 33.33
C ASP A 10 -16.99 11.00 32.89
N ILE A 11 -17.63 11.62 31.89
CA ILE A 11 -17.25 12.97 31.42
C ILE A 11 -17.66 14.07 32.41
N LYS A 12 -18.65 13.85 33.27
CA LYS A 12 -19.08 14.85 34.28
C LYS A 12 -18.19 14.92 35.52
N LYS A 13 -17.24 14.01 35.71
CA LYS A 13 -16.32 14.00 36.88
C LYS A 13 -14.98 14.71 36.66
N LEU A 14 -14.67 15.14 35.42
CA LEU A 14 -13.41 15.79 35.08
C LEU A 14 -13.45 17.33 35.09
N GLY A 15 -14.54 17.92 35.54
CA GLY A 15 -14.77 19.38 35.53
C GLY A 15 -14.47 20.14 36.80
N GLN A 16 -13.84 19.55 37.82
CA GLN A 16 -13.47 20.28 39.04
C GLN A 16 -12.10 19.83 39.57
N LEU A 17 -11.04 20.44 39.06
CA LEU A 17 -9.74 20.50 39.75
C LEU A 17 -9.22 21.94 39.68
N SER A 18 -9.12 22.51 40.86
CA SER A 18 -8.71 23.87 41.18
C SER A 18 -7.25 24.16 40.83
N THR A 19 -7.02 25.39 40.42
CA THR A 19 -5.71 26.05 40.34
C THR A 19 -5.01 26.06 41.69
N GLN A 20 -3.89 25.35 41.83
CA GLN A 20 -2.92 25.59 42.87
C GLN A 20 -1.59 26.06 42.25
N THR A 21 -1.16 27.22 42.71
CA THR A 21 0.12 27.88 42.46
C THR A 21 1.28 27.05 42.98
N ILE A 22 2.30 26.84 42.15
CA ILE A 22 3.56 26.17 42.53
C ILE A 22 4.56 27.26 43.00
N PRO A 23 5.23 27.09 44.14
CA PRO A 23 6.27 28.02 44.59
C PRO A 23 7.62 27.75 43.87
N ASP A 24 8.34 28.83 43.59
CA ASP A 24 9.71 28.83 43.06
C ASP A 24 10.67 28.07 43.99
N MET A 25 11.31 27.03 43.44
CA MET A 25 12.46 26.41 44.08
C MET A 25 13.73 26.68 43.25
N ASN A 26 14.62 27.47 43.82
CA ASN A 26 16.01 27.64 43.38
C ASN A 26 16.72 26.27 43.39
N LEU A 27 17.19 25.81 42.23
CA LEU A 27 18.07 24.66 42.12
C LEU A 27 19.48 25.12 41.74
N GLU A 28 20.39 24.95 42.69
CA GLU A 28 21.85 25.08 42.49
C GLU A 28 22.34 24.08 41.45
N ARG A 29 23.15 24.58 40.51
CA ARG A 29 23.77 23.79 39.45
C ARG A 29 24.98 23.02 39.99
N THR A 30 24.88 21.71 40.10
CA THR A 30 26.02 20.79 40.20
C THR A 30 26.52 20.40 38.80
N PRO A 31 27.83 20.29 38.53
CA PRO A 31 28.33 19.92 37.22
C PRO A 31 28.04 18.46 36.92
N PRO A 32 27.79 18.09 35.65
CA PRO A 32 27.39 16.75 35.27
C PRO A 32 28.56 15.77 35.41
N GLY A 33 28.38 14.79 36.31
CA GLY A 33 29.18 13.58 36.33
C GLY A 33 28.94 12.79 35.05
N ARG A 34 30.05 12.29 34.46
CA ARG A 34 30.02 11.37 33.33
C ARG A 34 29.15 10.14 33.69
N THR A 35 27.95 10.08 33.14
CA THR A 35 27.16 8.86 33.09
C THR A 35 27.64 7.98 31.98
N GLN A 36 27.92 6.74 32.33
CA GLN A 36 28.26 5.63 31.43
C GLN A 36 27.25 5.46 30.31
N GLY A 37 27.77 5.13 29.14
CA GLY A 37 27.15 4.89 27.86
C GLY A 37 25.69 4.41 27.88
N GLN A 38 24.83 5.25 27.38
CA GLN A 38 23.70 4.77 26.60
C GLN A 38 24.29 4.34 25.25
N GLU A 39 24.46 3.06 25.07
CA GLU A 39 24.41 2.46 23.73
C GLU A 39 22.97 2.73 23.25
N GLU A 40 22.76 3.85 22.55
CA GLU A 40 21.64 4.00 21.63
C GLU A 40 21.86 2.90 20.58
N GLY A 41 21.20 1.76 20.79
CA GLY A 41 21.15 0.70 19.82
C GLY A 41 20.67 1.29 18.51
N LEU A 42 21.56 1.33 17.50
CA LEU A 42 21.25 1.77 16.15
C LEU A 42 20.01 0.98 15.72
N MET A 43 18.85 1.65 15.66
CA MET A 43 17.62 0.98 15.25
C MET A 43 17.85 0.42 13.85
N LYS A 44 17.66 -0.87 13.71
CA LYS A 44 17.96 -1.60 12.47
C LYS A 44 16.96 -1.16 11.42
N LYS A 45 17.43 -0.51 10.34
CA LYS A 45 16.61 -0.14 9.19
C LYS A 45 15.92 -1.37 8.57
N ILE A 46 14.72 -1.18 8.05
CA ILE A 46 14.00 -2.19 7.26
C ILE A 46 14.46 -2.07 5.81
N ARG A 47 15.24 -3.03 5.34
CA ARG A 47 15.82 -3.00 3.99
C ARG A 47 14.88 -3.64 2.98
N ILE A 48 14.39 -2.84 2.03
CA ILE A 48 13.44 -3.30 1.02
C ILE A 48 14.07 -3.35 -0.37
N ALA A 49 13.61 -4.29 -1.19
CA ALA A 49 13.84 -4.32 -2.63
C ALA A 49 12.57 -3.90 -3.36
N ILE A 50 12.69 -3.10 -4.42
CA ILE A 50 11.56 -2.63 -5.23
C ILE A 50 11.66 -3.22 -6.63
N VAL A 51 10.58 -3.82 -7.10
CA VAL A 51 10.41 -4.29 -8.47
C VAL A 51 9.35 -3.41 -9.16
N GLY A 52 9.81 -2.55 -10.07
CA GLY A 52 9.01 -1.50 -10.72
C GLY A 52 9.17 -0.13 -10.04
N VAL A 53 10.00 0.75 -10.62
CA VAL A 53 10.28 2.10 -10.14
C VAL A 53 9.32 3.10 -10.79
N GLY A 54 8.01 2.85 -10.63
CA GLY A 54 6.92 3.68 -11.16
C GLY A 54 6.48 4.78 -10.18
N ASN A 55 5.29 5.34 -10.42
CA ASN A 55 4.69 6.39 -9.58
C ASN A 55 4.55 5.97 -8.11
N CYS A 56 4.12 4.73 -7.84
CA CYS A 56 3.96 4.23 -6.47
C CYS A 56 5.30 4.15 -5.73
N ALA A 57 6.36 3.68 -6.40
CA ALA A 57 7.71 3.66 -5.83
C ALA A 57 8.23 5.09 -5.59
N SER A 58 8.01 6.00 -6.55
CA SER A 58 8.37 7.41 -6.41
C SER A 58 7.71 8.04 -5.18
N SER A 59 6.40 7.87 -5.04
CA SER A 59 5.66 8.41 -3.89
C SER A 59 6.10 7.81 -2.57
N LEU A 60 6.38 6.50 -2.53
CA LEU A 60 6.88 5.83 -1.32
C LEU A 60 8.23 6.38 -0.87
N ILE A 61 9.18 6.51 -1.80
CA ILE A 61 10.54 7.00 -1.50
C ILE A 61 10.50 8.46 -1.07
N GLN A 62 9.76 9.30 -1.77
CA GLN A 62 9.54 10.69 -1.38
C GLN A 62 8.87 10.79 -0.01
N GLY A 63 7.86 9.94 0.27
CA GLY A 63 7.19 9.90 1.56
C GLY A 63 8.14 9.51 2.71
N ILE A 64 9.00 8.51 2.52
CA ILE A 64 10.02 8.13 3.51
C ILE A 64 10.91 9.36 3.83
N ARG A 65 11.39 10.06 2.79
CA ARG A 65 12.21 11.27 2.95
C ARG A 65 11.47 12.40 3.67
N TYR A 66 10.20 12.59 3.35
CA TYR A 66 9.35 13.58 4.03
C TYR A 66 9.29 13.31 5.54
N TYR A 67 9.04 12.07 5.95
CA TYR A 67 8.97 11.72 7.38
C TYR A 67 10.34 11.70 8.06
N GLU A 68 11.44 11.53 7.34
CA GLU A 68 12.79 11.72 7.87
C GLU A 68 13.05 13.20 8.23
N SER A 69 12.60 14.15 7.40
CA SER A 69 12.82 15.58 7.59
C SER A 69 11.92 16.21 8.66
N GLU A 70 10.66 15.78 8.73
CA GLU A 70 9.66 16.34 9.66
C GLU A 70 9.76 15.75 11.08
N GLY A 71 10.49 14.66 11.23
CA GLY A 71 10.64 13.95 12.51
C GLY A 71 9.45 13.07 12.88
N ALA A 72 9.68 12.16 13.83
CA ALA A 72 8.73 11.11 14.21
C ALA A 72 7.40 11.60 14.82
N ASN A 73 7.28 12.89 15.12
CA ASN A 73 6.10 13.46 15.78
C ASN A 73 5.03 13.95 14.78
N THR A 74 5.35 14.11 13.51
CA THR A 74 4.39 14.49 12.45
C THR A 74 3.96 13.27 11.67
N ALA A 75 2.93 12.59 12.15
CA ALA A 75 2.36 11.42 11.50
C ALA A 75 1.19 11.75 10.55
N ILE A 76 1.12 12.99 10.06
CA ILE A 76 0.08 13.38 9.11
C ILE A 76 0.16 12.48 7.88
N GLY A 77 -0.95 11.80 7.56
CA GLY A 77 -1.04 10.91 6.42
C GLY A 77 -0.53 9.49 6.66
N LEU A 78 -0.12 9.12 7.87
CA LEU A 78 0.13 7.73 8.26
C LEU A 78 -1.06 7.19 9.07
N MET A 79 -1.49 5.96 8.78
CA MET A 79 -2.51 5.28 9.60
C MET A 79 -1.94 4.96 10.98
N HIS A 80 -0.67 4.55 11.04
CA HIS A 80 0.05 4.28 12.28
C HIS A 80 1.34 5.11 12.30
N PRO A 81 1.53 6.02 13.26
CA PRO A 81 2.79 6.73 13.43
C PRO A 81 3.96 5.77 13.65
N LYS A 82 3.70 4.67 14.37
CA LYS A 82 4.68 3.65 14.73
C LYS A 82 4.05 2.27 14.75
N ILE A 83 4.77 1.25 14.24
CA ILE A 83 4.38 -0.17 14.32
C ILE A 83 5.54 -0.94 14.97
N GLY A 84 5.31 -1.50 16.15
CA GLY A 84 6.39 -2.03 16.99
C GLY A 84 7.44 -0.95 17.25
N PRO A 85 8.73 -1.18 17.04
CA PRO A 85 9.77 -0.16 17.17
C PRO A 85 9.89 0.77 15.97
N TYR A 86 9.21 0.51 14.83
CA TYR A 86 9.48 1.10 13.54
C TYR A 86 8.60 2.31 13.23
N THR A 87 9.23 3.38 12.74
CA THR A 87 8.62 4.56 12.12
C THR A 87 8.68 4.45 10.58
N ALA A 88 8.12 5.41 9.85
CA ALA A 88 8.23 5.45 8.39
C ALA A 88 9.67 5.67 7.91
N SER A 89 10.45 6.45 8.66
CA SER A 89 11.85 6.76 8.36
C SER A 89 12.82 5.59 8.59
N ASP A 90 12.37 4.49 9.19
CA ASP A 90 13.19 3.29 9.36
C ASP A 90 13.21 2.40 8.12
N VAL A 91 12.42 2.71 7.09
CA VAL A 91 12.41 2.01 5.81
C VAL A 91 13.52 2.53 4.91
N GLU A 92 14.33 1.63 4.35
CA GLU A 92 15.44 1.93 3.45
C GLU A 92 15.34 1.07 2.20
N VAL A 93 15.41 1.69 1.01
CA VAL A 93 15.52 0.93 -0.25
C VAL A 93 16.95 0.46 -0.42
N ALA A 94 17.14 -0.85 -0.60
CA ALA A 94 18.44 -1.49 -0.73
C ALA A 94 18.73 -2.04 -2.14
N ALA A 95 17.68 -2.33 -2.91
CA ALA A 95 17.78 -2.75 -4.31
C ALA A 95 16.56 -2.27 -5.08
N ALA A 96 16.73 -1.98 -6.37
CA ALA A 96 15.65 -1.55 -7.27
C ALA A 96 15.84 -2.11 -8.66
N PHE A 97 14.73 -2.57 -9.26
CA PHE A 97 14.69 -3.13 -10.62
C PHE A 97 13.62 -2.42 -11.44
N ASP A 98 13.96 -2.04 -12.65
CA ASP A 98 13.02 -1.48 -13.64
C ASP A 98 13.48 -1.92 -15.04
N VAL A 99 12.68 -1.61 -16.06
CA VAL A 99 12.98 -1.94 -17.47
C VAL A 99 13.08 -0.70 -18.35
N ASP A 100 12.78 0.48 -17.82
CA ASP A 100 12.77 1.73 -18.58
C ASP A 100 14.18 2.31 -18.74
N ALA A 101 14.57 2.59 -20.00
CA ALA A 101 15.88 3.14 -20.35
C ALA A 101 16.22 4.48 -19.66
N ARG A 102 15.21 5.19 -19.19
CA ARG A 102 15.38 6.49 -18.51
C ARG A 102 15.67 6.30 -17.01
N LYS A 103 15.56 5.07 -16.49
CA LYS A 103 15.71 4.72 -15.08
C LYS A 103 16.85 3.74 -14.83
N VAL A 104 16.97 2.72 -15.68
CA VAL A 104 18.04 1.73 -15.59
C VAL A 104 19.40 2.41 -15.65
N GLY A 105 20.31 2.04 -14.74
CA GLY A 105 21.65 2.63 -14.62
C GLY A 105 21.73 3.95 -13.86
N LYS A 106 20.59 4.54 -13.46
CA LYS A 106 20.58 5.77 -12.63
C LYS A 106 20.48 5.47 -11.15
N ASP A 107 20.92 6.41 -10.32
CA ASP A 107 20.59 6.40 -8.91
C ASP A 107 19.07 6.49 -8.73
N LEU A 108 18.57 5.78 -7.75
CA LEU A 108 17.14 5.71 -7.46
C LEU A 108 16.53 7.09 -7.18
N SER A 109 17.30 8.00 -6.56
CA SER A 109 16.88 9.39 -6.31
C SER A 109 16.55 10.18 -7.58
N GLU A 110 17.19 9.85 -8.71
CA GLU A 110 16.91 10.44 -10.03
C GLU A 110 15.83 9.64 -10.79
N ALA A 111 15.91 8.31 -10.69
CA ALA A 111 15.03 7.42 -11.43
C ALA A 111 13.55 7.61 -11.05
N ILE A 112 13.24 7.90 -9.79
CA ILE A 112 11.87 8.12 -9.31
C ILE A 112 11.19 9.33 -9.95
N PHE A 113 11.95 10.32 -10.47
CA PHE A 113 11.43 11.50 -11.17
C PHE A 113 11.50 11.36 -12.69
N SER A 114 12.10 10.27 -13.20
CA SER A 114 12.21 10.04 -14.63
C SER A 114 10.86 9.64 -15.23
N GLN A 115 10.60 10.11 -16.46
CA GLN A 115 9.40 9.67 -17.20
C GLN A 115 9.33 8.13 -17.29
N PRO A 116 8.14 7.55 -17.39
CA PRO A 116 6.82 8.19 -17.47
C PRO A 116 6.21 8.54 -16.09
N ASN A 117 7.00 8.57 -15.01
CA ASN A 117 6.49 8.94 -13.69
C ASN A 117 5.93 10.37 -13.74
N CYS A 118 4.76 10.54 -13.15
CA CYS A 118 3.99 11.79 -13.19
C CYS A 118 3.31 12.10 -11.84
N CYS A 119 3.66 11.36 -10.76
CA CYS A 119 3.18 11.67 -9.42
C CYS A 119 3.72 13.04 -8.97
N MET A 120 2.98 13.68 -8.07
CA MET A 120 3.39 14.98 -7.55
C MET A 120 4.69 14.89 -6.74
N ASN A 121 5.45 15.99 -6.72
CA ASN A 121 6.61 16.11 -5.86
C ASN A 121 6.17 16.38 -4.42
N ILE A 122 6.49 15.46 -3.51
CA ILE A 122 6.22 15.56 -2.07
C ILE A 122 7.38 16.27 -1.38
N VAL A 123 8.61 16.02 -1.86
CA VAL A 123 9.84 16.67 -1.38
C VAL A 123 10.49 17.49 -2.47
N SER A 124 11.17 18.56 -2.10
CA SER A 124 11.89 19.43 -3.04
C SER A 124 13.26 18.88 -3.42
N ASP A 125 13.83 18.01 -2.58
CA ASP A 125 15.16 17.41 -2.77
C ASP A 125 15.14 15.94 -2.36
N CYS A 126 15.82 15.10 -3.14
CA CYS A 126 16.03 13.71 -2.84
C CYS A 126 17.53 13.40 -3.00
N PRO A 127 18.29 13.41 -1.92
CA PRO A 127 19.72 13.13 -1.97
C PRO A 127 20.02 11.77 -2.59
N PRO A 128 21.19 11.58 -3.22
CA PRO A 128 21.60 10.29 -3.76
C PRO A 128 21.42 9.15 -2.75
N THR A 129 20.78 8.11 -3.19
CA THR A 129 20.51 6.91 -2.35
C THR A 129 21.68 5.93 -2.35
N GLY A 130 22.55 5.99 -3.37
CA GLY A 130 23.57 4.99 -3.64
C GLY A 130 23.00 3.68 -4.22
N VAL A 131 21.70 3.61 -4.48
CA VAL A 131 21.03 2.46 -5.08
C VAL A 131 20.87 2.71 -6.57
N ILE A 132 21.60 1.97 -7.38
CA ILE A 132 21.47 2.03 -8.85
C ILE A 132 20.35 1.12 -9.29
N VAL A 133 19.42 1.64 -10.09
CA VAL A 133 18.33 0.85 -10.66
C VAL A 133 18.88 -0.15 -11.66
N GLN A 134 18.66 -1.42 -11.40
CA GLN A 134 19.14 -2.53 -12.21
C GLN A 134 18.14 -2.87 -13.33
N MET A 135 18.65 -3.39 -14.46
CA MET A 135 17.79 -3.91 -15.52
C MET A 135 17.08 -5.16 -15.02
N GLY A 136 15.77 -5.12 -15.00
CA GLY A 136 14.95 -6.27 -14.64
C GLY A 136 14.64 -7.18 -15.81
N ALA A 137 13.88 -8.26 -15.54
CA ALA A 137 13.33 -9.12 -16.58
C ALA A 137 11.96 -8.60 -17.03
N PRO A 138 11.77 -8.11 -18.27
CA PRO A 138 10.52 -7.52 -18.73
C PRO A 138 9.36 -8.52 -18.78
N LEU A 139 9.58 -9.73 -19.30
CA LEU A 139 8.58 -10.80 -19.47
C LEU A 139 7.26 -10.24 -20.04
N ASP A 140 6.15 -10.43 -19.30
CA ASP A 140 4.84 -9.86 -19.62
C ASP A 140 4.54 -8.51 -18.94
N GLY A 141 5.57 -7.86 -18.39
CA GLY A 141 5.44 -6.58 -17.68
C GLY A 141 5.00 -5.41 -18.56
N ILE A 142 5.27 -5.47 -19.85
CA ILE A 142 4.90 -4.41 -20.81
C ILE A 142 3.82 -4.93 -21.75
N SER A 143 2.67 -4.24 -21.75
CA SER A 143 1.57 -4.55 -22.67
C SER A 143 1.88 -4.10 -24.10
N SER A 144 1.55 -4.91 -25.10
CA SER A 144 1.87 -4.64 -26.52
C SER A 144 1.28 -3.32 -27.02
N HIS A 145 0.06 -2.96 -26.60
CA HIS A 145 -0.62 -1.72 -27.01
C HIS A 145 0.10 -0.45 -26.53
N MET A 146 0.95 -0.56 -25.51
CA MET A 146 1.75 0.58 -25.01
C MET A 146 2.70 1.15 -26.07
N ARG A 147 3.04 0.35 -27.10
CA ARG A 147 3.89 0.79 -28.22
C ARG A 147 3.21 1.81 -29.15
N ASP A 148 1.88 1.93 -29.07
CA ASP A 148 1.10 2.87 -29.87
C ASP A 148 1.08 4.29 -29.28
N TYR A 149 1.67 4.46 -28.09
CA TYR A 149 1.70 5.72 -27.35
C TYR A 149 3.10 6.34 -27.34
N SER A 150 3.16 7.65 -27.10
CA SER A 150 4.43 8.38 -27.06
C SER A 150 5.32 7.89 -25.92
N GLY A 151 6.64 7.99 -26.07
CA GLY A 151 7.58 7.64 -25.01
C GLY A 151 7.41 8.49 -23.73
N ALA A 152 6.73 9.64 -23.79
CA ALA A 152 6.42 10.44 -22.61
C ALA A 152 5.31 9.82 -21.75
N GLU A 153 4.44 9.01 -22.34
CA GLU A 153 3.28 8.40 -21.71
C GLU A 153 3.51 6.95 -21.29
N THR A 154 4.47 6.27 -21.96
CA THR A 154 4.70 4.83 -21.82
C THR A 154 6.15 4.51 -21.46
N PHE A 155 6.43 3.24 -21.25
CA PHE A 155 7.77 2.71 -21.02
C PHE A 155 8.61 2.74 -22.30
N VAL A 156 9.90 3.06 -22.14
CA VAL A 156 10.93 2.94 -23.18
C VAL A 156 11.87 1.83 -22.72
N LEU A 157 11.74 0.64 -23.32
CA LEU A 157 12.54 -0.52 -22.92
C LEU A 157 14.03 -0.22 -23.06
N SER A 158 14.80 -0.50 -22.00
CA SER A 158 16.26 -0.37 -22.01
C SER A 158 16.90 -1.37 -22.95
N GLY A 159 18.02 -0.99 -23.57
CA GLY A 159 18.87 -1.89 -24.33
C GLY A 159 19.90 -2.62 -23.48
N GLU A 160 19.92 -2.42 -22.17
CA GLU A 160 20.80 -3.13 -21.26
C GLU A 160 20.45 -4.62 -21.20
N LYS A 161 21.45 -5.44 -20.86
CA LYS A 161 21.24 -6.88 -20.69
C LYS A 161 20.26 -7.15 -19.56
N GLU A 162 19.22 -7.91 -19.84
CA GLU A 162 18.29 -8.42 -18.83
C GLU A 162 19.03 -9.31 -17.84
N LEU A 163 18.79 -9.08 -16.54
CA LEU A 163 19.37 -9.91 -15.49
C LEU A 163 18.68 -11.28 -15.44
N GLU A 164 19.48 -12.31 -15.34
CA GLU A 164 18.98 -13.66 -15.07
C GLU A 164 18.56 -13.81 -13.61
N ARG A 165 17.77 -14.85 -13.34
CA ARG A 165 17.29 -15.15 -11.98
C ARG A 165 18.43 -15.21 -10.95
N LYS A 166 19.55 -15.84 -11.28
CA LYS A 166 20.69 -15.95 -10.37
C LYS A 166 21.34 -14.61 -10.04
N GLU A 167 21.41 -13.73 -11.03
CA GLU A 167 21.96 -12.38 -10.86
C GLU A 167 21.04 -11.54 -9.95
N ILE A 168 19.72 -11.58 -10.16
CA ILE A 168 18.73 -10.91 -9.30
C ILE A 168 18.81 -11.44 -7.86
N VAL A 169 18.86 -12.74 -7.67
CA VAL A 169 18.98 -13.37 -6.35
C VAL A 169 20.27 -12.95 -5.65
N SER A 170 21.41 -12.86 -6.39
CA SER A 170 22.67 -12.35 -5.84
C SER A 170 22.54 -10.92 -5.36
N ILE A 171 21.98 -10.03 -6.17
CA ILE A 171 21.74 -8.61 -5.82
C ILE A 171 20.87 -8.51 -4.57
N LEU A 172 19.77 -9.27 -4.50
CA LEU A 172 18.87 -9.28 -3.34
C LEU A 172 19.58 -9.70 -2.04
N LYS A 173 20.48 -10.70 -2.12
CA LYS A 173 21.27 -11.17 -0.97
C LYS A 173 22.37 -10.17 -0.59
N GLU A 174 23.13 -9.68 -1.56
CA GLU A 174 24.24 -8.75 -1.35
C GLU A 174 23.76 -7.40 -0.80
N SER A 175 22.61 -6.92 -1.28
CA SER A 175 21.95 -5.73 -0.75
C SER A 175 21.37 -5.94 0.64
N LYS A 176 21.37 -7.18 1.17
CA LYS A 176 20.73 -7.54 2.44
C LYS A 176 19.27 -7.09 2.51
N SER A 177 18.57 -7.14 1.39
CA SER A 177 17.13 -6.89 1.36
C SER A 177 16.40 -7.90 2.22
N GLU A 178 15.37 -7.47 2.93
CA GLU A 178 14.56 -8.30 3.83
C GLU A 178 13.14 -8.52 3.24
N ILE A 179 12.62 -7.53 2.55
CA ILE A 179 11.25 -7.52 2.00
C ILE A 179 11.30 -7.07 0.55
N MET A 180 10.58 -7.75 -0.33
CA MET A 180 10.41 -7.34 -1.72
C MET A 180 9.01 -6.74 -1.93
N LEU A 181 8.98 -5.55 -2.52
CA LEU A 181 7.75 -4.90 -2.97
C LEU A 181 7.53 -5.15 -4.47
N ASN A 182 6.40 -5.74 -4.81
CA ASN A 182 5.98 -5.90 -6.20
C ASN A 182 5.12 -4.70 -6.62
N TYR A 183 5.66 -3.87 -7.52
CA TYR A 183 5.01 -2.73 -8.17
C TYR A 183 4.98 -2.86 -9.70
N LEU A 184 5.03 -4.07 -10.19
CA LEU A 184 4.90 -4.34 -11.63
C LEU A 184 3.55 -3.86 -12.17
N PRO A 185 3.44 -3.59 -13.48
CA PRO A 185 2.17 -3.21 -14.09
C PRO A 185 1.11 -4.30 -13.96
N VAL A 186 -0.17 -3.89 -13.90
CA VAL A 186 -1.31 -4.81 -13.88
C VAL A 186 -1.24 -5.81 -15.02
N GLY A 187 -1.49 -7.09 -14.71
CA GLY A 187 -1.45 -8.20 -15.68
C GLY A 187 -0.07 -8.80 -15.93
N SER A 188 0.93 -8.44 -15.13
CA SER A 188 2.30 -8.99 -15.17
C SER A 188 2.37 -10.31 -14.40
N GLU A 189 1.69 -11.34 -14.87
CA GLU A 189 1.59 -12.62 -14.14
C GLU A 189 2.90 -13.42 -14.18
N LEU A 190 3.55 -13.49 -15.36
CA LEU A 190 4.82 -14.19 -15.51
C LEU A 190 5.95 -13.47 -14.78
N ALA A 191 6.02 -12.14 -14.91
CA ALA A 191 7.02 -11.35 -14.22
C ALA A 191 6.84 -11.41 -12.70
N THR A 192 5.61 -11.35 -12.20
CA THR A 192 5.32 -11.53 -10.77
C THR A 192 5.80 -12.88 -10.27
N ALA A 193 5.44 -13.96 -10.96
CA ALA A 193 5.88 -15.31 -10.58
C ALA A 193 7.40 -15.42 -10.56
N PHE A 194 8.08 -14.85 -11.55
CA PHE A 194 9.55 -14.84 -11.64
C PHE A 194 10.19 -14.12 -10.44
N TYR A 195 9.73 -12.91 -10.11
CA TYR A 195 10.30 -12.16 -8.99
C TYR A 195 9.95 -12.76 -7.62
N VAL A 196 8.76 -13.34 -7.47
CA VAL A 196 8.38 -14.08 -6.25
C VAL A 196 9.28 -15.30 -6.04
N GLU A 197 9.65 -16.01 -7.13
CA GLU A 197 10.67 -17.08 -7.06
C GLU A 197 12.03 -16.55 -6.61
N CYS A 198 12.47 -15.40 -7.16
CA CYS A 198 13.74 -14.77 -6.73
C CYS A 198 13.71 -14.40 -5.24
N ALA A 199 12.58 -13.84 -4.76
CA ALA A 199 12.41 -13.46 -3.35
C ALA A 199 12.47 -14.68 -2.42
N LEU A 200 11.79 -15.78 -2.76
CA LEU A 200 11.85 -17.04 -1.99
C LEU A 200 13.26 -17.59 -1.92
N GLU A 201 13.99 -17.61 -3.06
CA GLU A 201 15.37 -18.10 -3.12
C GLU A 201 16.34 -17.19 -2.35
N ALA A 202 16.09 -15.88 -2.34
CA ALA A 202 16.83 -14.91 -1.56
C ALA A 202 16.38 -14.82 -0.09
N ARG A 203 15.29 -15.52 0.30
CA ARG A 203 14.70 -15.56 1.64
C ARG A 203 14.13 -14.22 2.10
N LEU A 204 13.39 -13.54 1.23
CA LEU A 204 12.70 -12.29 1.51
C LEU A 204 11.21 -12.51 1.82
N GLY A 205 10.64 -11.71 2.72
CA GLY A 205 9.20 -11.49 2.77
C GLY A 205 8.73 -10.79 1.50
N VAL A 206 7.45 -10.95 1.14
CA VAL A 206 6.89 -10.32 -0.07
C VAL A 206 5.64 -9.53 0.24
N ILE A 207 5.56 -8.33 -0.32
CA ILE A 207 4.35 -7.51 -0.36
C ILE A 207 3.94 -7.35 -1.83
N ASN A 208 2.81 -7.97 -2.18
CA ASN A 208 2.29 -7.94 -3.54
C ASN A 208 1.24 -6.83 -3.69
N ASN A 209 1.67 -5.69 -4.25
CA ASN A 209 0.82 -4.50 -4.36
C ASN A 209 -0.07 -4.48 -5.61
N ILE A 210 0.04 -5.47 -6.48
CA ILE A 210 -0.68 -5.54 -7.75
C ILE A 210 -1.72 -6.67 -7.75
N PRO A 211 -2.75 -6.61 -8.62
CA PRO A 211 -3.81 -7.61 -8.67
C PRO A 211 -3.41 -8.89 -9.44
N VAL A 212 -2.21 -9.40 -9.19
CA VAL A 212 -1.79 -10.76 -9.55
C VAL A 212 -1.85 -11.61 -8.30
N PHE A 213 -2.49 -12.78 -8.36
CA PHE A 213 -2.81 -13.54 -7.16
C PHE A 213 -1.62 -14.35 -6.64
N VAL A 214 -0.99 -13.83 -5.61
CA VAL A 214 0.11 -14.46 -4.87
C VAL A 214 -0.37 -14.87 -3.47
N ALA A 215 -0.78 -13.90 -2.65
CA ALA A 215 -1.25 -14.16 -1.28
C ALA A 215 -2.60 -14.87 -1.22
N SER A 216 -3.40 -14.80 -2.28
CA SER A 216 -4.66 -15.53 -2.43
C SER A 216 -4.55 -16.84 -3.22
N ASN A 217 -3.32 -17.28 -3.55
CA ASN A 217 -3.06 -18.53 -4.26
C ASN A 217 -2.36 -19.54 -3.34
N GLU A 218 -3.03 -20.66 -3.05
CA GLU A 218 -2.57 -21.69 -2.11
C GLU A 218 -1.18 -22.24 -2.40
N LYS A 219 -0.78 -22.33 -3.69
CA LYS A 219 0.56 -22.78 -4.06
C LYS A 219 1.64 -21.84 -3.49
N TRP A 220 1.46 -20.53 -3.61
CA TRP A 220 2.40 -19.55 -3.09
C TRP A 220 2.33 -19.47 -1.57
N VAL A 221 1.12 -19.47 -1.01
CA VAL A 221 0.88 -19.44 0.45
C VAL A 221 1.65 -20.56 1.15
N ASN A 222 1.54 -21.79 0.66
CA ASN A 222 2.23 -22.94 1.24
C ASN A 222 3.75 -22.80 1.14
N ARG A 223 4.27 -22.34 0.00
CA ARG A 223 5.71 -22.12 -0.19
C ARG A 223 6.30 -21.08 0.75
N PHE A 224 5.59 -19.96 0.98
CA PHE A 224 6.03 -18.96 1.95
C PHE A 224 5.96 -19.48 3.38
N LYS A 225 4.93 -20.23 3.72
CA LYS A 225 4.82 -20.90 5.02
C LYS A 225 5.94 -21.89 5.25
N ASP A 226 6.23 -22.76 4.28
CA ASP A 226 7.29 -23.76 4.37
C ASP A 226 8.69 -23.12 4.41
N ALA A 227 8.85 -21.97 3.73
CA ALA A 227 10.09 -21.20 3.78
C ALA A 227 10.26 -20.40 5.08
N GLY A 228 9.25 -20.31 5.95
CA GLY A 228 9.30 -19.49 7.15
C GLY A 228 9.27 -17.97 6.87
N LEU A 229 8.64 -17.54 5.79
CA LEU A 229 8.63 -16.16 5.32
C LEU A 229 7.21 -15.56 5.32
N PRO A 230 7.05 -14.27 5.68
CA PRO A 230 5.76 -13.61 5.62
C PRO A 230 5.39 -13.19 4.19
N LEU A 231 4.08 -13.16 3.94
CA LEU A 231 3.48 -12.72 2.68
C LEU A 231 2.28 -11.81 2.96
N ILE A 232 2.24 -10.64 2.32
CA ILE A 232 1.10 -9.71 2.34
C ILE A 232 0.65 -9.47 0.89
N GLY A 233 -0.64 -9.54 0.60
CA GLY A 233 -1.22 -9.35 -0.75
C GLY A 233 -2.71 -9.62 -0.77
N ASP A 234 -3.38 -9.39 -1.85
CA ASP A 234 -2.95 -8.87 -3.17
C ASP A 234 -3.72 -7.58 -3.48
N ASP A 235 -3.16 -6.72 -4.35
CA ASP A 235 -3.78 -5.47 -4.82
C ASP A 235 -3.96 -4.42 -3.70
N ILE A 236 -2.95 -3.58 -3.50
CA ILE A 236 -2.90 -2.57 -2.43
C ILE A 236 -4.12 -1.64 -2.45
N LYS A 237 -4.71 -1.37 -1.29
CA LYS A 237 -5.70 -0.31 -1.09
C LYS A 237 -5.01 1.06 -1.05
N SER A 238 -5.79 2.10 -1.22
CA SER A 238 -5.39 3.47 -0.89
C SER A 238 -5.89 3.81 0.52
N GLN A 239 -5.32 4.80 1.19
CA GLN A 239 -5.80 5.25 2.51
C GLN A 239 -7.24 5.73 2.43
N LEU A 240 -7.52 6.67 1.51
CA LEU A 240 -8.86 7.11 1.17
C LEU A 240 -9.04 7.02 -0.35
N GLY A 241 -9.43 5.87 -0.85
CA GLY A 241 -9.62 5.63 -2.27
C GLY A 241 -11.02 5.15 -2.61
N ALA A 242 -11.28 5.06 -3.90
CA ALA A 242 -12.58 4.67 -4.44
C ALA A 242 -13.13 3.36 -3.84
N THR A 243 -12.28 2.36 -3.63
CA THR A 243 -12.70 1.08 -3.06
C THR A 243 -13.12 1.22 -1.60
N ILE A 244 -12.35 1.93 -0.77
CA ILE A 244 -12.68 2.14 0.65
C ILE A 244 -13.98 2.93 0.77
N VAL A 245 -14.10 4.04 0.06
CA VAL A 245 -15.30 4.88 0.11
C VAL A 245 -16.53 4.11 -0.35
N HIS A 246 -16.44 3.36 -1.45
CA HIS A 246 -17.55 2.54 -1.96
C HIS A 246 -17.97 1.46 -0.96
N ARG A 247 -17.00 0.75 -0.35
CA ARG A 247 -17.25 -0.27 0.71
C ARG A 247 -17.96 0.35 1.91
N VAL A 248 -17.43 1.44 2.44
CA VAL A 248 -18.02 2.12 3.63
C VAL A 248 -19.43 2.58 3.36
N LEU A 249 -19.71 3.17 2.19
CA LEU A 249 -21.06 3.61 1.80
C LEU A 249 -22.01 2.42 1.62
N ALA A 250 -21.58 1.37 0.92
CA ALA A 250 -22.40 0.17 0.73
C ALA A 250 -22.70 -0.52 2.08
N HIS A 251 -21.73 -0.60 2.97
CA HIS A 251 -21.89 -1.16 4.32
C HIS A 251 -22.83 -0.29 5.17
N LEU A 252 -22.67 1.03 5.16
CA LEU A 252 -23.55 1.95 5.85
C LEU A 252 -25.00 1.78 5.40
N LEU A 253 -25.24 1.76 4.09
CA LEU A 253 -26.58 1.60 3.53
C LEU A 253 -27.19 0.23 3.94
N SER A 254 -26.42 -0.85 3.83
CA SER A 254 -26.84 -2.18 4.25
C SER A 254 -27.20 -2.21 5.74
N ASN A 255 -26.38 -1.64 6.62
CA ASN A 255 -26.61 -1.60 8.06
C ASN A 255 -27.81 -0.72 8.45
N ARG A 256 -28.19 0.25 7.60
CA ARG A 256 -29.37 1.09 7.79
C ARG A 256 -30.64 0.50 7.17
N GLY A 257 -30.60 -0.76 6.69
CA GLY A 257 -31.74 -1.47 6.13
C GLY A 257 -32.10 -1.07 4.69
N VAL A 258 -31.18 -0.39 3.99
CA VAL A 258 -31.36 -0.07 2.58
C VAL A 258 -31.11 -1.34 1.78
N LYS A 259 -32.05 -1.73 0.93
CA LYS A 259 -31.84 -2.73 -0.09
C LYS A 259 -31.11 -2.10 -1.26
N ILE A 260 -29.85 -2.42 -1.45
CA ILE A 260 -29.09 -1.99 -2.63
C ILE A 260 -29.55 -2.81 -3.82
N ASP A 261 -29.93 -2.11 -4.89
CA ASP A 261 -30.38 -2.76 -6.13
C ASP A 261 -29.29 -2.72 -7.21
N ASN A 262 -28.60 -1.59 -7.37
CA ASN A 262 -27.52 -1.45 -8.34
C ASN A 262 -26.42 -0.55 -7.79
N THR A 263 -25.19 -0.77 -8.26
CA THR A 263 -24.08 0.14 -7.96
C THR A 263 -23.03 0.14 -9.06
N TYR A 264 -22.42 1.30 -9.26
CA TYR A 264 -21.22 1.38 -10.08
C TYR A 264 -20.13 2.23 -9.44
N GLN A 265 -18.90 1.97 -9.85
CA GLN A 265 -17.71 2.78 -9.60
C GLN A 265 -16.94 2.94 -10.90
N LEU A 266 -16.86 4.17 -11.41
CA LEU A 266 -16.09 4.54 -12.59
C LEU A 266 -14.82 5.27 -12.13
N ASN A 267 -13.67 4.92 -12.71
CA ASN A 267 -12.41 5.56 -12.34
C ASN A 267 -11.70 6.06 -13.59
N VAL A 268 -11.27 7.31 -13.57
CA VAL A 268 -10.51 7.95 -14.65
C VAL A 268 -9.20 8.47 -14.07
N GLY A 269 -8.10 8.29 -14.78
CA GLY A 269 -6.78 8.79 -14.38
C GLY A 269 -5.87 8.94 -15.58
N GLY A 270 -4.69 9.50 -15.37
CA GLY A 270 -3.77 9.84 -16.47
C GLY A 270 -2.37 9.26 -16.33
N ASN A 271 -2.14 8.39 -15.35
CA ASN A 271 -0.84 7.74 -15.20
C ASN A 271 -0.71 6.47 -16.05
N THR A 272 0.47 5.90 -16.07
CA THR A 272 0.81 4.72 -16.88
C THR A 272 0.01 3.47 -16.50
N ASP A 273 -0.48 3.35 -15.25
CA ASP A 273 -1.36 2.23 -14.86
C ASP A 273 -2.72 2.34 -15.56
N PHE A 274 -3.30 3.54 -15.67
CA PHE A 274 -4.53 3.75 -16.41
C PHE A 274 -4.34 3.49 -17.92
N LEU A 275 -3.22 3.91 -18.48
CA LEU A 275 -2.86 3.59 -19.87
C LEU A 275 -2.75 2.08 -20.07
N ASN A 276 -2.01 1.37 -19.20
CA ASN A 276 -1.88 -0.08 -19.25
C ASN A 276 -3.23 -0.80 -19.17
N MET A 277 -4.18 -0.24 -18.40
CA MET A 277 -5.52 -0.80 -18.23
C MET A 277 -6.46 -0.61 -19.42
N LEU A 278 -6.11 0.14 -20.46
CA LEU A 278 -6.87 0.17 -21.71
C LEU A 278 -6.84 -1.20 -22.41
N ASN A 279 -5.80 -2.02 -22.17
CA ASN A 279 -5.81 -3.42 -22.58
C ASN A 279 -6.70 -4.25 -21.66
N ARG A 280 -7.91 -4.54 -22.12
CA ARG A 280 -8.93 -5.24 -21.32
C ARG A 280 -8.56 -6.69 -20.98
N ASP A 281 -7.70 -7.34 -21.76
CA ASP A 281 -7.25 -8.70 -21.46
C ASP A 281 -6.42 -8.78 -20.19
N ARG A 282 -5.74 -7.70 -19.82
CA ARG A 282 -4.95 -7.59 -18.59
C ARG A 282 -5.79 -7.26 -17.34
N LEU A 283 -7.09 -6.99 -17.51
CA LEU A 283 -7.95 -6.50 -16.43
C LEU A 283 -8.69 -7.59 -15.66
N LYS A 284 -8.63 -8.84 -16.07
CA LYS A 284 -9.45 -9.92 -15.48
C LYS A 284 -9.29 -10.01 -13.96
N SER A 285 -8.05 -10.10 -13.48
CA SER A 285 -7.74 -10.18 -12.05
C SER A 285 -8.14 -8.90 -11.31
N LYS A 286 -7.88 -7.72 -11.90
CA LYS A 286 -8.22 -6.42 -11.29
C LYS A 286 -9.73 -6.19 -11.17
N LYS A 287 -10.52 -6.63 -12.16
CA LYS A 287 -11.99 -6.57 -12.12
C LYS A 287 -12.53 -7.45 -10.99
N ILE A 288 -12.03 -8.68 -10.89
CA ILE A 288 -12.40 -9.61 -9.81
C ILE A 288 -12.05 -9.00 -8.45
N SER A 289 -10.81 -8.55 -8.26
CA SER A 289 -10.34 -7.96 -7.00
C SER A 289 -11.24 -6.82 -6.52
N LYS A 290 -11.54 -5.84 -7.39
CA LYS A 290 -12.35 -4.67 -7.03
C LYS A 290 -13.82 -5.00 -6.79
N THR A 291 -14.42 -5.86 -7.63
CA THR A 291 -15.83 -6.24 -7.51
C THR A 291 -16.06 -7.03 -6.23
N GLU A 292 -15.21 -8.02 -5.94
CA GLU A 292 -15.31 -8.81 -4.71
C GLU A 292 -15.11 -7.95 -3.46
N ALA A 293 -14.22 -6.96 -3.50
CA ALA A 293 -14.02 -6.04 -2.39
C ALA A 293 -15.32 -5.29 -2.01
N VAL A 294 -16.13 -4.87 -2.98
CA VAL A 294 -17.43 -4.20 -2.73
C VAL A 294 -18.50 -5.21 -2.36
N GLN A 295 -18.60 -6.32 -3.08
CA GLN A 295 -19.59 -7.38 -2.81
C GLN A 295 -19.50 -7.93 -1.38
N ALA A 296 -18.29 -7.99 -0.82
CA ALA A 296 -18.04 -8.54 0.52
C ALA A 296 -18.74 -7.78 1.67
N VAL A 297 -19.16 -6.53 1.43
CA VAL A 297 -19.82 -5.67 2.44
C VAL A 297 -21.31 -5.43 2.17
N ILE A 298 -21.86 -6.03 1.11
CA ILE A 298 -23.27 -5.95 0.76
C ILE A 298 -23.96 -7.20 1.34
N THR A 299 -25.05 -7.00 2.13
CA THR A 299 -25.76 -8.08 2.81
C THR A 299 -26.25 -9.18 1.85
N ASN A 300 -26.77 -8.78 0.69
CA ASN A 300 -27.20 -9.70 -0.35
C ASN A 300 -26.36 -9.45 -1.59
N ARG A 301 -25.53 -10.42 -1.96
CA ARG A 301 -24.68 -10.32 -3.16
C ARG A 301 -25.50 -9.90 -4.37
N LEU A 302 -25.06 -8.86 -5.07
CA LEU A 302 -25.72 -8.39 -6.29
C LEU A 302 -25.38 -9.31 -7.47
N PRO A 303 -26.34 -9.50 -8.41
CA PRO A 303 -26.02 -10.08 -9.71
C PRO A 303 -24.96 -9.29 -10.45
N ASP A 304 -24.14 -9.95 -11.26
CA ASP A 304 -23.01 -9.32 -11.96
C ASP A 304 -23.44 -8.17 -12.90
N ALA A 305 -24.68 -8.22 -13.42
CA ALA A 305 -25.24 -7.15 -14.23
C ALA A 305 -25.63 -5.88 -13.43
N GLN A 306 -25.71 -5.99 -12.11
CA GLN A 306 -26.14 -4.91 -11.22
C GLN A 306 -24.97 -4.25 -10.46
N ILE A 307 -23.75 -4.73 -10.69
CA ILE A 307 -22.53 -4.15 -10.12
C ILE A 307 -21.48 -3.92 -11.19
N HIS A 308 -20.96 -2.70 -11.27
CA HIS A 308 -19.84 -2.39 -12.14
C HIS A 308 -18.76 -1.65 -11.36
N VAL A 309 -17.57 -2.26 -11.23
CA VAL A 309 -16.40 -1.63 -10.60
C VAL A 309 -15.20 -1.79 -11.52
N GLY A 310 -14.71 -0.69 -12.04
CA GLY A 310 -13.59 -0.80 -12.97
C GLY A 310 -12.82 0.48 -13.21
N PRO A 311 -11.64 0.35 -13.86
CA PRO A 311 -11.09 1.45 -14.60
C PRO A 311 -12.05 1.77 -15.75
N SER A 312 -12.24 3.04 -16.01
CA SER A 312 -13.18 3.46 -17.06
C SER A 312 -12.44 4.02 -18.25
N ASP A 313 -11.46 4.93 -18.03
CA ASP A 313 -10.75 5.57 -19.12
C ASP A 313 -9.40 6.15 -18.69
N TYR A 314 -8.58 6.49 -19.70
CA TYR A 314 -7.30 7.14 -19.58
C TYR A 314 -7.37 8.56 -20.15
N VAL A 315 -7.01 9.54 -19.33
CA VAL A 315 -6.96 10.96 -19.70
C VAL A 315 -5.60 11.52 -19.30
N PRO A 316 -4.65 11.66 -20.26
CA PRO A 316 -3.22 11.93 -19.99
C PRO A 316 -2.96 13.15 -19.10
N TRP A 317 -3.70 14.26 -19.30
CA TRP A 317 -3.48 15.49 -18.56
C TRP A 317 -3.87 15.42 -17.08
N LEU A 318 -4.61 14.39 -16.65
CA LEU A 318 -4.86 14.12 -15.23
C LEU A 318 -3.60 13.65 -14.49
N LYS A 319 -2.58 13.16 -15.21
CA LYS A 319 -1.36 12.63 -14.62
C LYS A 319 -1.69 11.58 -13.54
N ASP A 320 -1.16 11.73 -12.31
CA ASP A 320 -1.42 10.83 -11.20
C ASP A 320 -2.73 11.10 -10.44
N ASN A 321 -3.45 12.18 -10.80
CA ASN A 321 -4.75 12.45 -10.22
C ASN A 321 -5.79 11.46 -10.73
N LYS A 322 -6.46 10.79 -9.79
CA LYS A 322 -7.55 9.86 -10.06
C LYS A 322 -8.88 10.44 -9.65
N ILE A 323 -9.82 10.45 -10.58
CA ILE A 323 -11.21 10.83 -10.35
C ILE A 323 -12.06 9.57 -10.31
N CYS A 324 -12.86 9.43 -9.27
CA CYS A 324 -13.81 8.34 -9.09
C CYS A 324 -15.23 8.88 -9.01
N PHE A 325 -16.14 8.21 -9.69
CA PHE A 325 -17.59 8.41 -9.56
C PHE A 325 -18.20 7.12 -9.01
N VAL A 326 -18.92 7.24 -7.89
CA VAL A 326 -19.68 6.14 -7.28
C VAL A 326 -21.13 6.49 -7.32
N ARG A 327 -21.97 5.54 -7.74
CA ARG A 327 -23.44 5.62 -7.58
C ARG A 327 -23.93 4.33 -6.96
N ILE A 328 -24.87 4.48 -6.02
CA ILE A 328 -25.58 3.38 -5.37
C ILE A 328 -27.08 3.70 -5.46
N ASP A 329 -27.82 2.83 -6.14
CA ASP A 329 -29.28 2.88 -6.20
C ASP A 329 -29.86 1.82 -5.27
N GLY A 330 -30.91 2.16 -4.55
CA GLY A 330 -31.53 1.23 -3.60
C GLY A 330 -32.94 1.66 -3.21
N ARG A 331 -33.46 0.93 -2.22
CA ARG A 331 -34.81 1.17 -1.68
C ARG A 331 -34.78 1.19 -0.16
N ILE A 332 -35.52 2.14 0.41
CA ILE A 332 -35.71 2.33 1.85
C ILE A 332 -37.13 1.91 2.27
N PHE A 333 -37.55 2.34 3.47
CA PHE A 333 -38.88 2.07 4.02
C PHE A 333 -39.99 2.29 2.99
N GLY A 334 -40.94 1.34 2.95
CA GLY A 334 -42.05 1.40 2.02
C GLY A 334 -41.68 1.23 0.54
N ASN A 335 -40.51 0.64 0.25
CA ASN A 335 -40.02 0.45 -1.11
C ASN A 335 -39.71 1.75 -1.87
N VAL A 336 -39.56 2.87 -1.13
CA VAL A 336 -39.25 4.18 -1.71
C VAL A 336 -37.82 4.20 -2.26
N PRO A 337 -37.60 4.64 -3.50
CA PRO A 337 -36.27 4.68 -4.10
C PRO A 337 -35.37 5.71 -3.41
N ILE A 338 -34.08 5.37 -3.33
CA ILE A 338 -33.00 6.25 -2.94
C ILE A 338 -31.82 6.07 -3.89
N ASN A 339 -31.12 7.14 -4.21
CA ASN A 339 -29.81 7.06 -4.84
C ASN A 339 -28.79 7.90 -4.06
N LEU A 340 -27.54 7.48 -4.13
CA LEU A 340 -26.39 8.20 -3.61
C LEU A 340 -25.37 8.33 -4.72
N GLU A 341 -24.90 9.55 -4.96
CA GLU A 341 -23.82 9.83 -5.88
C GLU A 341 -22.66 10.51 -5.14
N LEU A 342 -21.45 10.12 -5.48
CA LEU A 342 -20.24 10.67 -4.92
C LEU A 342 -19.18 10.83 -6.01
N ARG A 343 -18.48 11.97 -5.99
CA ARG A 343 -17.27 12.20 -6.76
C ARG A 343 -16.10 12.37 -5.80
N LEU A 344 -15.03 11.59 -6.01
CA LEU A 344 -13.77 11.68 -5.27
C LEU A 344 -12.64 12.00 -6.25
N SER A 345 -11.74 12.91 -5.88
CA SER A 345 -10.52 13.22 -6.63
C SER A 345 -9.33 13.13 -5.68
N VAL A 346 -8.33 12.31 -6.01
CA VAL A 346 -7.16 12.05 -5.17
C VAL A 346 -5.90 11.88 -6.02
N GLU A 347 -4.73 12.18 -5.46
CA GLU A 347 -3.45 11.73 -6.01
C GLU A 347 -3.30 10.24 -5.68
N ASP A 348 -3.25 9.38 -6.70
CA ASP A 348 -3.40 7.92 -6.53
C ASP A 348 -2.17 7.30 -5.86
N SER A 349 -0.98 7.62 -6.31
CA SER A 349 0.26 6.98 -5.84
C SER A 349 0.63 7.35 -4.42
N PRO A 350 0.60 8.63 -3.98
CA PRO A 350 0.83 8.99 -2.57
C PRO A 350 -0.19 8.34 -1.64
N ASN A 351 -1.45 8.26 -2.09
CA ASN A 351 -2.54 7.66 -1.33
C ASN A 351 -2.33 6.15 -1.06
N SER A 352 -1.65 5.44 -1.96
CA SER A 352 -1.26 4.03 -1.74
C SER A 352 0.01 3.91 -0.90
N ALA A 353 0.97 4.83 -1.04
CA ALA A 353 2.24 4.79 -0.33
C ALA A 353 2.07 4.78 1.19
N GLY A 354 1.14 5.57 1.71
CA GLY A 354 0.82 5.59 3.14
C GLY A 354 0.30 4.25 3.69
N VAL A 355 -0.29 3.41 2.84
CA VAL A 355 -0.69 2.04 3.25
C VAL A 355 0.49 1.07 3.17
N VAL A 356 1.32 1.21 2.14
CA VAL A 356 2.48 0.31 1.94
C VAL A 356 3.51 0.46 3.06
N ILE A 357 3.70 1.65 3.60
CA ILE A 357 4.60 1.85 4.77
C ILE A 357 4.17 1.00 5.96
N ASP A 358 2.86 0.90 6.23
CA ASP A 358 2.34 0.05 7.30
C ASP A 358 2.52 -1.43 6.97
N ALA A 359 2.26 -1.83 5.73
CA ALA A 359 2.48 -3.20 5.27
C ALA A 359 3.95 -3.64 5.42
N ILE A 360 4.91 -2.76 5.08
CA ILE A 360 6.35 -3.01 5.25
C ILE A 360 6.68 -3.27 6.73
N ARG A 361 6.21 -2.40 7.62
CA ARG A 361 6.48 -2.51 9.05
C ARG A 361 5.82 -3.75 9.67
N CYS A 362 4.60 -4.09 9.27
CA CYS A 362 3.93 -5.33 9.67
C CYS A 362 4.68 -6.57 9.16
N CYS A 363 5.16 -6.56 7.91
CA CYS A 363 5.93 -7.64 7.35
C CYS A 363 7.25 -7.84 8.12
N LYS A 364 7.94 -6.75 8.45
CA LYS A 364 9.16 -6.78 9.27
C LYS A 364 8.90 -7.35 10.68
N LEU A 365 7.85 -6.89 11.32
CA LEU A 365 7.44 -7.36 12.64
C LEU A 365 7.12 -8.87 12.62
N ALA A 366 6.48 -9.36 11.56
CA ALA A 366 6.23 -10.79 11.37
C ALA A 366 7.53 -11.60 11.26
N MET A 367 8.50 -11.10 10.49
CA MET A 367 9.81 -11.76 10.37
C MET A 367 10.52 -11.89 11.73
N GLU A 368 10.49 -10.84 12.54
CA GLU A 368 11.11 -10.82 13.86
C GLU A 368 10.42 -11.76 14.86
N ARG A 369 9.10 -11.93 14.70
CA ARG A 369 8.29 -12.84 15.51
C ARG A 369 8.25 -14.28 14.98
N GLY A 370 8.94 -14.56 13.86
CA GLY A 370 8.89 -15.89 13.24
C GLY A 370 7.51 -16.27 12.66
N VAL A 371 6.66 -15.26 12.40
CA VAL A 371 5.35 -15.47 11.76
C VAL A 371 5.53 -15.60 10.25
N SER A 372 5.00 -16.68 9.66
CA SER A 372 5.18 -17.01 8.26
C SER A 372 3.88 -17.31 7.52
N GLY A 373 3.94 -17.31 6.19
CA GLY A 373 2.77 -17.42 5.33
C GLY A 373 2.02 -16.09 5.23
N VAL A 374 0.75 -16.13 4.90
CA VAL A 374 -0.07 -14.91 4.74
C VAL A 374 -0.38 -14.30 6.10
N LEU A 375 -0.10 -13.00 6.23
CA LEU A 375 -0.54 -12.20 7.37
C LEU A 375 -2.00 -11.83 7.16
N GLU A 376 -2.94 -12.63 7.68
CA GLU A 376 -4.37 -12.52 7.39
C GLU A 376 -4.96 -11.13 7.74
N GLY A 377 -4.70 -10.61 8.96
CA GLY A 377 -5.16 -9.28 9.38
C GLY A 377 -4.61 -8.16 8.50
N PRO A 378 -3.28 -7.98 8.42
CA PRO A 378 -2.64 -7.00 7.56
C PRO A 378 -3.05 -7.11 6.09
N SER A 379 -3.14 -8.33 5.53
CA SER A 379 -3.60 -8.51 4.15
C SER A 379 -5.06 -8.07 3.97
N ALA A 380 -5.94 -8.42 4.89
CA ALA A 380 -7.34 -8.02 4.81
C ALA A 380 -7.53 -6.50 4.95
N TYR A 381 -6.73 -5.85 5.80
CA TYR A 381 -6.82 -4.41 6.03
C TYR A 381 -6.19 -3.59 4.90
N PHE A 382 -5.01 -4.00 4.42
CA PHE A 382 -4.23 -3.24 3.45
C PHE A 382 -4.53 -3.58 1.99
N MET A 383 -5.09 -4.77 1.68
CA MET A 383 -5.21 -5.27 0.32
C MET A 383 -6.68 -5.42 -0.12
N LYS A 384 -6.95 -5.25 -1.44
CA LYS A 384 -8.29 -5.40 -2.02
C LYS A 384 -8.69 -6.85 -2.20
N LYS A 385 -7.71 -7.74 -2.44
CA LYS A 385 -7.91 -9.17 -2.64
C LYS A 385 -7.03 -9.98 -1.67
N PRO A 386 -7.30 -9.91 -0.35
CA PRO A 386 -6.68 -10.81 0.61
C PRO A 386 -7.15 -12.25 0.37
N ARG A 387 -6.47 -13.21 0.98
CA ARG A 387 -6.90 -14.60 0.98
C ARG A 387 -8.28 -14.76 1.63
N THR A 388 -8.48 -14.12 2.77
CA THR A 388 -9.76 -14.07 3.49
C THR A 388 -10.28 -12.64 3.52
N GLN A 389 -11.50 -12.43 3.02
CA GLN A 389 -12.17 -11.13 3.10
C GLN A 389 -12.86 -10.96 4.45
N PHE A 390 -12.63 -9.82 5.10
CA PHE A 390 -13.31 -9.40 6.32
C PHE A 390 -14.03 -8.07 6.10
N SER A 391 -14.92 -7.68 7.01
CA SER A 391 -15.35 -6.28 7.09
C SER A 391 -14.16 -5.38 7.43
N ASP A 392 -14.26 -4.08 7.11
CA ASP A 392 -13.13 -3.19 7.37
C ASP A 392 -12.83 -3.06 8.87
N ASP A 393 -13.87 -3.08 9.74
CA ASP A 393 -13.71 -3.09 11.20
C ASP A 393 -13.00 -4.36 11.71
N GLN A 394 -13.42 -5.53 11.22
CA GLN A 394 -12.77 -6.81 11.58
C GLN A 394 -11.32 -6.86 11.10
N ALA A 395 -11.05 -6.40 9.88
CA ALA A 395 -9.70 -6.36 9.33
C ALA A 395 -8.81 -5.41 10.12
N PHE A 396 -9.33 -4.26 10.55
CA PHE A 396 -8.66 -3.33 11.44
C PHE A 396 -8.33 -3.99 12.79
N ASP A 397 -9.34 -4.55 13.47
CA ASP A 397 -9.14 -5.19 14.79
C ASP A 397 -8.11 -6.33 14.73
N LEU A 398 -8.11 -7.15 13.67
CA LEU A 398 -7.12 -8.21 13.46
C LEU A 398 -5.72 -7.66 13.24
N THR A 399 -5.61 -6.52 12.55
CA THR A 399 -4.33 -5.86 12.32
C THR A 399 -3.79 -5.23 13.59
N GLU A 400 -4.63 -4.55 14.37
CA GLU A 400 -4.27 -4.00 15.68
C GLU A 400 -3.85 -5.09 16.67
N ALA A 401 -4.60 -6.20 16.69
CA ALA A 401 -4.23 -7.35 17.52
C ALA A 401 -2.86 -7.93 17.10
N PHE A 402 -2.59 -8.02 15.80
CA PHE A 402 -1.26 -8.43 15.30
C PHE A 402 -0.17 -7.43 15.72
N ILE A 403 -0.39 -6.12 15.57
CA ILE A 403 0.60 -5.10 15.93
C ILE A 403 0.90 -5.13 17.43
N SER A 404 -0.14 -5.25 18.26
CA SER A 404 -0.04 -5.18 19.72
C SER A 404 0.41 -6.48 20.39
N SER A 405 0.34 -7.64 19.68
CA SER A 405 0.76 -8.91 20.28
C SER A 405 2.24 -8.87 20.64
N HIS A 406 2.54 -9.23 21.88
CA HIS A 406 3.91 -9.52 22.31
C HIS A 406 4.11 -11.02 22.19
N SER A 407 4.91 -11.46 21.24
CA SER A 407 5.33 -12.86 21.11
C SER A 407 6.57 -13.14 21.91
#